data_739ce598975e305efddf05d51468aaec
#
_entry.id   739ce598975e305efddf05d51468aaec
#
_cell.length_a   1.000
_cell.length_b   1.000
_cell.length_c   1.000
_cell.angle_alpha   90.00
_cell.angle_beta   90.00
_cell.angle_gamma   90.00
#
_symmetry.space_group_name_H-M   'P 1'
#
loop_
_entity.id
_entity.type
_entity.pdbx_description
1 polymer ?
#
loop_
_entity_poly.entity_id
_entity_poly.type
_entity_poly.pdbx_seq_one_letter_code
_entity_poly.pdbx_strand_id
1 'polypeptide(L)'
;MKLLSLRKLKNQPKLHYICNNIENNKEKTAILGIQMNSTKFKIAEHVFEIESQEIDIVKLLPNLEPFLTDDKQEPLFSIRIDNSINPSWRGSRIGFFPCPSASFEVYRQDSGAYQILILLDGKIPCAFIESDNEYRNFTLATRGSTANTIFGIDNALMVIFTICSAKHDTLLMHSSVVENEGKAYMFLGVSGRGKSTHSDLWVEHIPGSTLINDDNPVLRIAADGTPIVYGSPWSGKRPIYKNVHYPIGGFASIEQDKENRIHKESIPVAFGILLNSCSTLKFDKKIHMSICGTASKVLERIPVYTLSCRPDKEAAEVSSNVLKA
;
A
#
# COMPACT_ATOMS: atom_id res chain seq x y z
N MET A 1 -6.21 -7.58 1.96
CA MET A 1 -5.52 -6.34 2.30
C MET A 1 -4.85 -6.55 3.65
N LYS A 2 -3.53 -6.58 3.70
CA LYS A 2 -2.76 -6.63 4.95
C LYS A 2 -2.27 -5.25 5.27
N LEU A 3 -2.76 -4.71 6.35
CA LEU A 3 -2.46 -3.39 6.84
C LEU A 3 -1.53 -3.52 8.06
N LEU A 4 -0.69 -2.53 8.29
CA LEU A 4 0.31 -2.52 9.36
C LEU A 4 -0.33 -2.75 10.74
N SER A 5 0.23 -3.62 11.57
CA SER A 5 -0.23 -3.85 12.95
C SER A 5 0.52 -2.95 13.94
N LEU A 6 -0.14 -2.44 14.95
CA LEU A 6 0.48 -1.65 16.04
C LEU A 6 1.56 -2.40 16.81
N ARG A 7 1.56 -3.73 16.82
CA ARG A 7 2.65 -4.52 17.41
C ARG A 7 3.98 -4.29 16.69
N LYS A 8 3.94 -4.01 15.37
CA LYS A 8 5.13 -3.66 14.58
C LYS A 8 5.60 -2.23 14.85
N LEU A 9 4.68 -1.32 15.19
CA LEU A 9 5.00 0.08 15.48
C LEU A 9 5.66 0.27 16.84
N LYS A 10 5.26 -0.51 17.86
CA LYS A 10 5.83 -0.42 19.24
C LYS A 10 7.34 -0.72 19.33
N ASN A 11 7.92 -1.42 18.36
CA ASN A 11 9.33 -1.81 18.35
C ASN A 11 10.21 -0.90 17.48
N GLN A 12 9.72 0.26 17.02
CA GLN A 12 10.53 1.22 16.29
C GLN A 12 11.06 2.32 17.23
N PRO A 13 12.40 2.41 17.47
CA PRO A 13 12.99 3.40 18.39
C PRO A 13 12.66 4.86 18.04
N LYS A 14 12.46 5.17 16.74
CA LYS A 14 12.07 6.51 16.28
C LYS A 14 10.65 6.93 16.69
N LEU A 15 9.72 5.99 16.86
CA LEU A 15 8.35 6.30 17.26
C LEU A 15 8.27 6.80 18.71
N HIS A 16 9.08 6.24 19.60
CA HIS A 16 9.16 6.68 21.00
C HIS A 16 9.63 8.13 21.14
N TYR A 17 10.59 8.54 20.28
CA TYR A 17 11.09 9.92 20.23
C TYR A 17 10.03 10.91 19.68
N ILE A 18 9.26 10.50 18.68
CA ILE A 18 8.20 11.34 18.05
C ILE A 18 7.02 11.52 19.02
N CYS A 19 6.59 10.45 19.71
CA CYS A 19 5.49 10.55 20.69
C CYS A 19 5.81 11.53 21.84
N ASN A 20 7.03 11.50 22.37
CA ASN A 20 7.43 12.38 23.47
C ASN A 20 7.55 13.85 23.07
N ASN A 21 7.85 14.16 21.80
CA ASN A 21 7.93 15.54 21.32
C ASN A 21 6.56 16.17 20.97
N ILE A 22 5.56 15.38 20.65
CA ILE A 22 4.21 15.87 20.29
C ILE A 22 3.42 16.23 21.56
N GLU A 23 3.59 15.48 22.65
CA GLU A 23 2.90 15.78 23.93
C GLU A 23 3.34 17.10 24.56
N ASN A 24 4.61 17.51 24.37
CA ASN A 24 5.15 18.76 24.92
C ASN A 24 4.77 20.04 24.13
N ASN A 25 4.15 19.91 22.94
CA ASN A 25 3.77 21.07 22.10
C ASN A 25 2.29 21.48 22.22
N LYS A 26 1.48 20.78 23.03
CA LYS A 26 0.04 21.08 23.19
C LYS A 26 -0.29 22.40 23.92
N GLU A 27 0.67 23.02 24.58
CA GLU A 27 0.40 24.21 25.41
C GLU A 27 0.63 25.58 24.72
N LYS A 28 1.04 25.63 23.45
CA LYS A 28 1.43 26.90 22.77
C LYS A 28 0.58 27.34 21.59
N THR A 29 -0.54 26.72 21.29
CA THR A 29 -1.32 27.10 20.10
C THR A 29 -2.66 27.72 20.46
N ALA A 30 -2.64 28.88 21.10
CA ALA A 30 -3.79 29.78 21.13
C ALA A 30 -3.40 31.11 20.47
N ILE A 31 -4.20 31.49 19.46
CA ILE A 31 -4.21 32.82 18.80
C ILE A 31 -3.11 33.05 17.75
N LEU A 32 -3.29 32.50 16.54
CA LEU A 32 -2.81 33.06 15.27
C LEU A 32 -3.61 32.43 14.12
N GLY A 33 -3.94 33.22 13.10
CA GLY A 33 -4.79 32.78 11.99
C GLY A 33 -4.41 31.39 11.47
N ILE A 34 -5.37 30.48 11.49
CA ILE A 34 -5.18 29.05 11.22
C ILE A 34 -4.83 28.88 9.74
N GLN A 35 -3.55 28.72 9.45
CA GLN A 35 -3.09 28.44 8.09
C GLN A 35 -3.21 26.93 7.84
N MET A 36 -4.00 26.55 6.84
CA MET A 36 -4.05 25.17 6.35
C MET A 36 -2.68 24.82 5.75
N ASN A 37 -2.04 23.79 6.27
CA ASN A 37 -0.83 23.25 5.66
C ASN A 37 -1.26 22.21 4.62
N SER A 38 -0.97 22.50 3.37
CA SER A 38 -1.15 21.57 2.26
C SER A 38 0.18 20.96 1.88
N THR A 39 0.21 19.63 1.75
CA THR A 39 1.41 18.88 1.37
C THR A 39 1.05 17.91 0.25
N LYS A 40 1.82 17.97 -0.85
CA LYS A 40 1.62 17.10 -2.01
C LYS A 40 2.62 15.95 -2.01
N PHE A 41 2.13 14.81 -2.44
CA PHE A 41 2.91 13.58 -2.60
C PHE A 41 2.68 12.98 -3.98
N LYS A 42 3.67 12.25 -4.49
CA LYS A 42 3.59 11.54 -5.77
C LYS A 42 4.00 10.09 -5.60
N ILE A 43 3.07 9.17 -5.87
CA ILE A 43 3.30 7.72 -5.82
C ILE A 43 2.82 7.12 -7.14
N ALA A 44 3.68 6.38 -7.83
CA ALA A 44 3.37 5.75 -9.11
C ALA A 44 2.74 6.73 -10.11
N GLU A 45 3.34 7.91 -10.26
CA GLU A 45 2.90 9.03 -11.10
C GLU A 45 1.53 9.63 -10.73
N HIS A 46 0.94 9.25 -9.60
CA HIS A 46 -0.28 9.85 -9.06
C HIS A 46 0.05 10.89 -8.01
N VAL A 47 -0.28 12.14 -8.28
CA VAL A 47 -0.19 13.23 -7.30
C VAL A 47 -1.43 13.17 -6.41
N PHE A 48 -1.26 13.35 -5.12
CA PHE A 48 -2.33 13.56 -4.16
C PHE A 48 -1.93 14.58 -3.10
N GLU A 49 -2.91 15.13 -2.42
CA GLU A 49 -2.72 16.23 -1.49
C GLU A 49 -3.30 15.90 -0.12
N ILE A 50 -2.60 16.29 0.93
CA ILE A 50 -3.07 16.17 2.31
C ILE A 50 -3.06 17.55 2.95
N GLU A 51 -4.22 17.98 3.41
CA GLU A 51 -4.44 19.23 4.12
C GLU A 51 -4.67 18.97 5.61
N SER A 52 -3.95 19.68 6.46
CA SER A 52 -4.14 19.61 7.91
C SER A 52 -3.81 20.96 8.56
N GLN A 53 -4.56 21.30 9.62
CA GLN A 53 -4.29 22.45 10.47
C GLN A 53 -3.38 22.11 11.66
N GLU A 54 -3.54 20.90 12.19
CA GLU A 54 -2.94 20.50 13.47
C GLU A 54 -1.78 19.50 13.30
N ILE A 55 -1.70 18.82 12.15
CA ILE A 55 -0.78 17.70 11.94
C ILE A 55 0.23 18.05 10.86
N ASP A 56 1.51 18.05 11.22
CA ASP A 56 2.60 17.96 10.26
C ASP A 56 2.70 16.50 9.79
N ILE A 57 2.16 16.24 8.60
CA ILE A 57 2.00 14.88 8.09
C ILE A 57 3.34 14.18 7.85
N VAL A 58 4.37 14.90 7.44
CA VAL A 58 5.71 14.33 7.18
C VAL A 58 6.41 13.97 8.48
N LYS A 59 6.28 14.79 9.52
CA LYS A 59 6.80 14.43 10.84
C LYS A 59 6.06 13.26 11.47
N LEU A 60 4.75 13.17 11.24
CA LEU A 60 3.94 12.08 11.76
C LEU A 60 4.20 10.76 11.01
N LEU A 61 4.34 10.84 9.69
CA LEU A 61 4.56 9.71 8.77
C LEU A 61 5.83 9.93 7.93
N PRO A 62 7.04 9.71 8.50
CA PRO A 62 8.31 9.93 7.80
C PRO A 62 8.51 9.02 6.57
N ASN A 63 7.75 7.93 6.48
CA ASN A 63 7.71 7.07 5.30
C ASN A 63 7.18 7.77 4.05
N LEU A 64 6.46 8.89 4.18
CA LEU A 64 5.99 9.71 3.07
C LEU A 64 7.05 10.69 2.55
N GLU A 65 8.08 11.01 3.33
CA GLU A 65 9.09 12.00 2.97
C GLU A 65 9.73 11.78 1.59
N PRO A 66 10.13 10.54 1.18
CA PRO A 66 10.70 10.31 -0.15
C PRO A 66 9.74 10.56 -1.31
N PHE A 67 8.44 10.70 -1.04
CA PHE A 67 7.38 10.88 -2.03
C PHE A 67 6.85 12.31 -2.10
N LEU A 68 7.46 13.26 -1.36
CA LEU A 68 7.15 14.67 -1.47
C LEU A 68 7.34 15.17 -2.89
N THR A 69 6.45 16.06 -3.34
CA THR A 69 6.52 16.61 -4.69
C THR A 69 6.01 18.06 -4.74
N ASP A 70 6.58 18.85 -5.64
CA ASP A 70 6.09 20.17 -6.04
C ASP A 70 5.40 20.15 -7.43
N ASP A 71 5.10 18.93 -7.93
CA ASP A 71 4.40 18.73 -9.19
C ASP A 71 3.08 19.51 -9.18
N LYS A 72 2.86 20.29 -10.25
CA LYS A 72 1.67 21.14 -10.41
C LYS A 72 0.50 20.42 -11.04
N GLN A 73 0.65 19.13 -11.32
CA GLN A 73 -0.45 18.30 -11.80
C GLN A 73 -1.62 18.36 -10.81
N GLU A 74 -2.83 18.38 -11.35
CA GLU A 74 -4.06 18.29 -10.54
C GLU A 74 -4.05 17.00 -9.72
N PRO A 75 -4.26 17.09 -8.39
CA PRO A 75 -4.27 15.90 -7.55
C PRO A 75 -5.32 14.88 -8.00
N LEU A 76 -4.96 13.60 -7.99
CA LEU A 76 -5.90 12.51 -8.20
C LEU A 76 -6.99 12.51 -7.12
N PHE A 77 -6.60 12.86 -5.89
CA PHE A 77 -7.48 13.08 -4.76
C PHE A 77 -6.83 14.01 -3.72
N SER A 78 -7.68 14.63 -2.90
CA SER A 78 -7.27 15.45 -1.76
C SER A 78 -7.88 14.90 -0.47
N ILE A 79 -7.11 14.94 0.61
CA ILE A 79 -7.55 14.52 1.94
C ILE A 79 -7.43 15.71 2.89
N ARG A 80 -8.54 16.09 3.51
CA ARG A 80 -8.54 17.04 4.63
C ARG A 80 -8.61 16.28 5.95
N ILE A 81 -7.60 16.44 6.79
CA ILE A 81 -7.62 15.91 8.15
C ILE A 81 -8.33 16.91 9.04
N ASP A 82 -9.47 16.50 9.60
CA ASP A 82 -10.34 17.32 10.44
C ASP A 82 -10.86 16.50 11.63
N ASN A 83 -10.22 16.67 12.77
CA ASN A 83 -10.57 15.95 13.99
C ASN A 83 -11.77 16.53 14.73
N SER A 84 -12.31 17.70 14.32
CA SER A 84 -13.54 18.28 14.87
C SER A 84 -14.80 17.52 14.45
N ILE A 85 -14.72 16.74 13.37
CA ILE A 85 -15.85 15.99 12.85
C ILE A 85 -16.17 14.80 13.76
N ASN A 86 -17.43 14.73 14.19
CA ASN A 86 -17.97 13.55 14.84
C ASN A 86 -18.56 12.60 13.81
N PRO A 87 -18.05 11.37 13.72
CA PRO A 87 -18.58 10.38 12.79
C PRO A 87 -20.08 10.18 13.00
N SER A 88 -20.85 10.38 11.97
CA SER A 88 -22.28 10.06 11.94
C SER A 88 -22.55 9.22 10.71
N TRP A 89 -23.10 8.03 10.90
CA TRP A 89 -23.38 7.13 9.80
C TRP A 89 -24.54 7.64 8.96
N ARG A 90 -24.31 7.75 7.66
CA ARG A 90 -25.29 8.13 6.65
C ARG A 90 -25.31 7.06 5.56
N GLY A 91 -26.49 6.65 5.11
CA GLY A 91 -26.61 5.63 4.07
C GLY A 91 -26.70 4.20 4.59
N SER A 92 -26.50 3.24 3.71
CA SER A 92 -26.68 1.81 3.97
C SER A 92 -25.36 1.17 4.37
N ARG A 93 -25.39 0.33 5.40
CA ARG A 93 -24.22 -0.48 5.81
C ARG A 93 -23.91 -1.52 4.74
N ILE A 94 -22.69 -1.47 4.20
CA ILE A 94 -22.18 -2.46 3.25
C ILE A 94 -21.66 -3.70 3.98
N GLY A 95 -20.91 -3.51 5.06
CA GLY A 95 -20.39 -4.62 5.83
C GLY A 95 -19.24 -4.29 6.75
N PHE A 96 -18.79 -5.34 7.44
CA PHE A 96 -17.58 -5.35 8.24
C PHE A 96 -16.56 -6.29 7.58
N PHE A 97 -15.37 -5.79 7.30
CA PHE A 97 -14.32 -6.49 6.57
C PHE A 97 -13.10 -6.68 7.49
N PRO A 98 -13.01 -7.84 8.14
CA PRO A 98 -11.87 -8.12 9.01
C PRO A 98 -10.62 -8.39 8.19
N CYS A 99 -9.50 -7.78 8.58
CA CYS A 99 -8.18 -8.08 8.08
C CYS A 99 -7.23 -8.32 9.27
N PRO A 100 -6.13 -9.05 9.10
CA PRO A 100 -5.26 -9.46 10.21
C PRO A 100 -4.75 -8.35 11.12
N SER A 101 -4.66 -7.12 10.62
CA SER A 101 -4.12 -5.99 11.37
C SER A 101 -5.04 -4.77 11.41
N ALA A 102 -5.96 -4.64 10.46
CA ALA A 102 -6.97 -3.58 10.45
C ALA A 102 -8.30 -4.15 9.97
N SER A 103 -9.39 -3.68 10.54
CA SER A 103 -10.73 -4.00 10.06
C SER A 103 -11.43 -2.75 9.57
N PHE A 104 -12.36 -2.93 8.65
CA PHE A 104 -13.09 -1.82 8.04
C PHE A 104 -14.58 -2.03 8.23
N GLU A 105 -15.24 -1.03 8.78
CA GLU A 105 -16.70 -0.95 8.73
C GLU A 105 -17.08 0.07 7.65
N VAL A 106 -17.88 -0.35 6.67
CA VAL A 106 -18.15 0.42 5.45
C VAL A 106 -19.62 0.68 5.29
N TYR A 107 -19.95 1.95 5.02
CA TYR A 107 -21.29 2.43 4.66
C TYR A 107 -21.21 3.11 3.30
N ARG A 108 -22.30 3.07 2.56
CA ARG A 108 -22.46 3.76 1.27
C ARG A 108 -23.68 4.63 1.31
N GLN A 109 -23.51 5.90 0.96
CA GLN A 109 -24.59 6.87 0.83
C GLN A 109 -25.32 6.67 -0.51
N ASP A 110 -26.54 7.19 -0.63
CA ASP A 110 -27.33 7.17 -1.87
C ASP A 110 -26.62 7.93 -3.01
N SER A 111 -25.83 8.94 -2.68
CA SER A 111 -24.95 9.66 -3.62
C SER A 111 -23.85 8.78 -4.24
N GLY A 112 -23.57 7.61 -3.64
CA GLY A 112 -22.45 6.75 -3.98
C GLY A 112 -21.19 6.98 -3.14
N ALA A 113 -21.15 8.01 -2.30
CA ALA A 113 -20.05 8.30 -1.39
C ALA A 113 -19.88 7.21 -0.32
N TYR A 114 -18.64 7.02 0.14
CA TYR A 114 -18.31 6.07 1.20
C TYR A 114 -18.06 6.75 2.53
N GLN A 115 -18.45 6.06 3.59
CA GLN A 115 -17.99 6.29 4.95
C GLN A 115 -17.32 5.01 5.43
N ILE A 116 -16.06 5.12 5.88
CA ILE A 116 -15.26 3.96 6.28
C ILE A 116 -14.66 4.23 7.65
N LEU A 117 -14.93 3.34 8.60
CA LEU A 117 -14.26 3.32 9.89
C LEU A 117 -13.12 2.31 9.85
N ILE A 118 -11.93 2.75 10.25
CA ILE A 118 -10.75 1.91 10.39
C ILE A 118 -10.56 1.54 11.84
N LEU A 119 -10.54 0.25 12.12
CA LEU A 119 -10.41 -0.30 13.45
C LEU A 119 -9.13 -1.12 13.58
N LEU A 120 -8.38 -0.87 14.63
CA LEU A 120 -7.28 -1.73 15.04
C LEU A 120 -7.84 -2.96 15.74
N ASP A 121 -7.33 -4.14 15.36
CA ASP A 121 -7.74 -5.44 15.90
C ASP A 121 -9.27 -5.64 15.90
N GLY A 122 -9.96 -4.98 14.96
CA GLY A 122 -11.42 -5.05 14.80
C GLY A 122 -12.24 -4.34 15.89
N LYS A 123 -11.61 -3.61 16.80
CA LYS A 123 -12.27 -3.06 18.01
C LYS A 123 -11.98 -1.59 18.27
N ILE A 124 -10.75 -1.14 18.06
CA ILE A 124 -10.32 0.20 18.46
C ILE A 124 -10.46 1.15 17.27
N PRO A 125 -11.36 2.14 17.30
CA PRO A 125 -11.45 3.13 16.24
C PRO A 125 -10.18 3.97 16.14
N CYS A 126 -9.58 4.03 14.94
CA CYS A 126 -8.36 4.80 14.69
C CYS A 126 -8.58 5.93 13.69
N ALA A 127 -9.40 5.71 12.66
CA ALA A 127 -9.72 6.74 11.69
C ALA A 127 -11.13 6.54 11.12
N PHE A 128 -11.74 7.65 10.75
CA PHE A 128 -13.01 7.71 10.02
C PHE A 128 -12.78 8.49 8.73
N ILE A 129 -13.17 7.90 7.60
CA ILE A 129 -13.06 8.46 6.27
C ILE A 129 -14.46 8.75 5.74
N GLU A 130 -14.64 9.93 5.15
CA GLU A 130 -15.81 10.24 4.33
C GLU A 130 -15.33 10.74 2.97
N SER A 131 -15.86 10.16 1.88
CA SER A 131 -15.57 10.58 0.51
C SER A 131 -16.68 11.47 -0.04
N ASP A 132 -16.38 12.25 -1.10
CA ASP A 132 -17.41 12.69 -2.02
C ASP A 132 -17.86 11.52 -2.94
N ASN A 133 -18.84 11.78 -3.81
CA ASN A 133 -19.37 10.78 -4.75
C ASN A 133 -18.48 10.51 -5.96
N GLU A 134 -17.48 11.35 -6.18
CA GLU A 134 -16.50 11.25 -7.28
C GLU A 134 -15.16 10.65 -6.83
N TYR A 135 -14.98 10.46 -5.52
CA TYR A 135 -13.73 10.00 -4.89
C TYR A 135 -12.54 10.92 -5.17
N ARG A 136 -12.82 12.23 -5.20
CA ARG A 136 -11.79 13.27 -5.36
C ARG A 136 -11.44 13.93 -4.06
N ASN A 137 -12.42 14.11 -3.17
CA ASN A 137 -12.23 14.78 -1.89
C ASN A 137 -12.62 13.84 -0.76
N PHE A 138 -11.72 13.75 0.20
CA PHE A 138 -11.91 12.93 1.40
C PHE A 138 -11.75 13.78 2.64
N THR A 139 -12.60 13.56 3.62
CA THR A 139 -12.38 14.04 4.97
C THR A 139 -11.96 12.87 5.85
N LEU A 140 -10.91 13.07 6.62
CA LEU A 140 -10.32 12.09 7.52
C LEU A 140 -10.31 12.63 8.95
N ALA A 141 -10.99 11.94 9.87
CA ALA A 141 -10.89 12.21 11.29
C ALA A 141 -10.16 11.07 11.99
N THR A 142 -9.22 11.38 12.87
CA THR A 142 -8.47 10.38 13.64
C THR A 142 -8.92 10.32 15.10
N ARG A 143 -8.71 9.18 15.75
CA ARG A 143 -9.13 8.96 17.14
C ARG A 143 -8.07 8.16 17.90
N GLY A 144 -7.95 8.45 19.19
CA GLY A 144 -7.08 7.71 20.11
C GLY A 144 -5.69 8.31 20.26
N SER A 145 -4.72 7.47 20.62
CA SER A 145 -3.32 7.87 20.82
C SER A 145 -2.63 8.24 19.52
N THR A 146 -1.43 8.85 19.61
CA THR A 146 -0.58 9.12 18.43
C THR A 146 -0.32 7.85 17.61
N ALA A 147 -0.11 6.70 18.25
CA ALA A 147 0.07 5.44 17.55
C ALA A 147 -1.19 5.01 16.79
N ASN A 148 -2.39 5.24 17.35
CA ASN A 148 -3.65 4.98 16.66
C ASN A 148 -3.86 5.96 15.50
N THR A 149 -3.46 7.22 15.65
CA THR A 149 -3.51 8.23 14.60
C THR A 149 -2.62 7.84 13.42
N ILE A 150 -1.35 7.47 13.67
CA ILE A 150 -0.42 6.98 12.65
C ILE A 150 -1.01 5.77 11.92
N PHE A 151 -1.48 4.79 12.67
CA PHE A 151 -2.11 3.59 12.13
C PHE A 151 -3.35 3.94 11.27
N GLY A 152 -4.19 4.83 11.78
CA GLY A 152 -5.41 5.27 11.11
C GLY A 152 -5.14 5.97 9.79
N ILE A 153 -4.23 6.95 9.77
CA ILE A 153 -3.90 7.72 8.56
C ILE A 153 -3.20 6.83 7.53
N ASP A 154 -2.22 6.02 7.93
CA ASP A 154 -1.49 5.15 7.00
C ASP A 154 -2.42 4.16 6.29
N ASN A 155 -3.34 3.53 7.04
CA ASN A 155 -4.33 2.63 6.47
C ASN A 155 -5.41 3.37 5.65
N ALA A 156 -5.79 4.58 6.04
CA ALA A 156 -6.69 5.42 5.26
C ALA A 156 -6.09 5.75 3.90
N LEU A 157 -4.81 6.15 3.86
CA LEU A 157 -4.09 6.43 2.63
C LEU A 157 -4.06 5.22 1.69
N MET A 158 -3.80 4.01 2.19
CA MET A 158 -3.82 2.79 1.37
C MET A 158 -5.20 2.53 0.76
N VAL A 159 -6.28 2.71 1.54
CA VAL A 159 -7.66 2.51 1.05
C VAL A 159 -8.02 3.56 0.01
N ILE A 160 -7.78 4.84 0.30
CA ILE A 160 -8.09 5.95 -0.58
C ILE A 160 -7.28 5.83 -1.88
N PHE A 161 -5.98 5.55 -1.78
CA PHE A 161 -5.12 5.33 -2.96
C PHE A 161 -5.65 4.19 -3.82
N THR A 162 -6.04 3.06 -3.23
CA THR A 162 -6.63 1.93 -3.97
C THR A 162 -7.93 2.33 -4.68
N ILE A 163 -8.83 3.08 -4.00
CA ILE A 163 -10.09 3.55 -4.59
C ILE A 163 -9.83 4.44 -5.81
N CYS A 164 -8.94 5.41 -5.66
CA CYS A 164 -8.73 6.46 -6.66
C CYS A 164 -7.90 5.98 -7.84
N SER A 165 -6.87 5.16 -7.60
CA SER A 165 -5.92 4.74 -8.62
C SER A 165 -6.40 3.55 -9.46
N ALA A 166 -7.36 2.75 -8.99
CA ALA A 166 -7.82 1.54 -9.67
C ALA A 166 -8.28 1.77 -11.12
N LYS A 167 -8.93 2.91 -11.41
CA LYS A 167 -9.38 3.29 -12.76
C LYS A 167 -8.26 3.79 -13.69
N HIS A 168 -7.05 3.90 -13.18
CA HIS A 168 -5.86 4.39 -13.88
C HIS A 168 -4.81 3.28 -14.07
N ASP A 169 -5.27 2.06 -14.32
CA ASP A 169 -4.41 0.89 -14.56
C ASP A 169 -3.35 0.70 -13.46
N THR A 170 -3.75 0.89 -12.20
CA THR A 170 -2.85 0.86 -11.05
C THR A 170 -3.34 -0.14 -10.00
N LEU A 171 -2.41 -0.94 -9.47
CA LEU A 171 -2.64 -1.98 -8.47
C LEU A 171 -1.74 -1.73 -7.26
N LEU A 172 -2.32 -1.68 -6.07
CA LEU A 172 -1.56 -1.80 -4.84
C LEU A 172 -1.44 -3.30 -4.51
N MET A 173 -0.20 -3.79 -4.43
CA MET A 173 0.05 -5.23 -4.34
C MET A 173 0.65 -5.64 -3.01
N HIS A 174 0.37 -6.88 -2.58
CA HIS A 174 1.05 -7.48 -1.45
C HIS A 174 2.17 -8.40 -1.95
N SER A 175 3.36 -7.84 -2.09
CA SER A 175 4.54 -8.53 -2.61
C SER A 175 5.84 -7.99 -2.02
N SER A 176 6.92 -8.75 -2.17
CA SER A 176 8.28 -8.27 -1.99
C SER A 176 8.94 -8.09 -3.36
N VAL A 177 9.73 -7.03 -3.54
CA VAL A 177 10.27 -6.64 -4.85
C VAL A 177 11.76 -6.44 -4.78
N VAL A 178 12.47 -7.12 -5.69
CA VAL A 178 13.91 -6.96 -5.91
C VAL A 178 14.15 -6.39 -7.29
N GLU A 179 15.04 -5.42 -7.40
CA GLU A 179 15.58 -4.96 -8.68
C GLU A 179 16.88 -5.70 -8.98
N ASN A 180 17.07 -6.08 -10.23
CA ASN A 180 18.31 -6.59 -10.77
C ASN A 180 18.41 -6.25 -12.27
N GLU A 181 19.54 -5.69 -12.68
CA GLU A 181 19.84 -5.32 -14.08
C GLU A 181 18.76 -4.45 -14.74
N GLY A 182 18.21 -3.49 -13.99
CA GLY A 182 17.21 -2.54 -14.48
C GLY A 182 15.79 -3.10 -14.63
N LYS A 183 15.52 -4.31 -14.15
CA LYS A 183 14.18 -4.92 -14.08
C LYS A 183 13.83 -5.27 -12.65
N ALA A 184 12.54 -5.26 -12.35
CA ALA A 184 12.03 -5.66 -11.05
C ALA A 184 11.39 -7.05 -11.08
N TYR A 185 11.67 -7.84 -10.06
CA TYR A 185 11.14 -9.18 -9.86
C TYR A 185 10.28 -9.20 -8.61
N MET A 186 9.03 -9.64 -8.75
CA MET A 186 8.02 -9.55 -7.70
C MET A 186 7.71 -10.93 -7.13
N PHE A 187 7.89 -11.08 -5.82
CA PHE A 187 7.60 -12.31 -5.11
C PHE A 187 6.24 -12.21 -4.44
N LEU A 188 5.33 -13.10 -4.84
CA LEU A 188 3.93 -13.15 -4.45
C LEU A 188 3.68 -14.28 -3.44
N GLY A 189 2.52 -14.28 -2.83
CA GLY A 189 2.07 -15.32 -1.92
C GLY A 189 1.47 -14.78 -0.63
N VAL A 190 0.74 -15.61 0.09
CA VAL A 190 0.12 -15.25 1.36
C VAL A 190 1.19 -14.94 2.42
N SER A 191 0.78 -14.26 3.49
CA SER A 191 1.73 -13.92 4.56
C SER A 191 2.36 -15.16 5.20
N GLY A 192 3.67 -15.07 5.47
CA GLY A 192 4.43 -16.15 6.10
C GLY A 192 4.92 -17.21 5.11
N ARG A 193 4.65 -17.08 3.81
CA ARG A 193 5.13 -18.02 2.79
C ARG A 193 6.60 -17.87 2.42
N GLY A 194 7.28 -16.80 2.86
CA GLY A 194 8.71 -16.63 2.61
C GLY A 194 9.07 -15.58 1.55
N LYS A 195 8.14 -14.70 1.14
CA LYS A 195 8.43 -13.61 0.17
C LYS A 195 9.67 -12.79 0.55
N SER A 196 9.67 -12.24 1.77
CA SER A 196 10.78 -11.43 2.28
C SER A 196 12.09 -12.24 2.40
N THR A 197 11.98 -13.51 2.83
CA THR A 197 13.14 -14.42 2.88
C THR A 197 13.71 -14.65 1.48
N HIS A 198 12.86 -14.86 0.48
CA HIS A 198 13.32 -15.09 -0.89
C HIS A 198 13.96 -13.84 -1.51
N SER A 199 13.39 -12.65 -1.21
CA SER A 199 14.04 -11.38 -1.60
C SER A 199 15.42 -11.20 -0.96
N ASP A 200 15.58 -11.62 0.31
CA ASP A 200 16.88 -11.58 0.98
C ASP A 200 17.88 -12.53 0.31
N LEU A 201 17.46 -13.72 -0.08
CA LEU A 201 18.29 -14.67 -0.82
C LEU A 201 18.73 -14.11 -2.18
N TRP A 202 17.86 -13.38 -2.89
CA TRP A 202 18.26 -12.70 -4.12
C TRP A 202 19.30 -11.61 -3.85
N VAL A 203 19.09 -10.78 -2.85
CA VAL A 203 20.07 -9.72 -2.48
C VAL A 203 21.42 -10.32 -2.05
N GLU A 204 21.41 -11.47 -1.37
CA GLU A 204 22.62 -12.13 -0.89
C GLU A 204 23.37 -12.89 -1.99
N HIS A 205 22.63 -13.57 -2.90
CA HIS A 205 23.24 -14.57 -3.79
C HIS A 205 23.19 -14.21 -5.28
N ILE A 206 22.35 -13.26 -5.70
CA ILE A 206 22.28 -12.82 -7.09
C ILE A 206 22.96 -11.44 -7.20
N PRO A 207 24.15 -11.38 -7.80
CA PRO A 207 24.94 -10.14 -7.86
C PRO A 207 24.17 -8.96 -8.45
N GLY A 208 24.29 -7.79 -7.84
CA GLY A 208 23.63 -6.57 -8.29
C GLY A 208 22.17 -6.41 -7.84
N SER A 209 21.63 -7.39 -7.14
CA SER A 209 20.22 -7.31 -6.65
C SER A 209 20.06 -6.32 -5.51
N THR A 210 19.00 -5.52 -5.58
CA THR A 210 18.62 -4.58 -4.51
C THR A 210 17.15 -4.69 -4.16
N LEU A 211 16.83 -4.64 -2.86
CA LEU A 211 15.44 -4.66 -2.38
C LEU A 211 14.79 -3.30 -2.60
N ILE A 212 13.62 -3.29 -3.23
CA ILE A 212 12.86 -2.06 -3.57
C ILE A 212 11.74 -1.81 -2.58
N ASN A 213 10.94 -2.82 -2.30
CA ASN A 213 9.83 -2.74 -1.34
C ASN A 213 9.56 -4.14 -0.76
N ASP A 214 9.03 -4.20 0.46
CA ASP A 214 8.80 -5.47 1.16
C ASP A 214 7.42 -5.56 1.79
N ASP A 215 6.38 -5.09 1.13
CA ASP A 215 5.00 -5.37 1.55
C ASP A 215 3.95 -4.86 0.53
N ASN A 216 3.94 -3.56 0.22
CA ASN A 216 2.88 -2.98 -0.61
C ASN A 216 3.44 -2.07 -1.71
N PRO A 217 4.21 -2.59 -2.68
CA PRO A 217 4.59 -1.85 -3.88
C PRO A 217 3.36 -1.51 -4.72
N VAL A 218 3.52 -0.51 -5.59
CA VAL A 218 2.48 -0.15 -6.55
C VAL A 218 2.90 -0.61 -7.94
N LEU A 219 2.03 -1.34 -8.62
CA LEU A 219 2.18 -1.69 -10.03
C LEU A 219 1.27 -0.79 -10.86
N ARG A 220 1.79 -0.23 -11.93
CA ARG A 220 1.03 0.56 -12.90
C ARG A 220 1.40 0.20 -14.32
N ILE A 221 0.42 0.26 -15.22
CA ILE A 221 0.67 0.12 -16.65
C ILE A 221 0.93 1.52 -17.22
N ALA A 222 2.10 1.72 -17.82
CA ALA A 222 2.47 2.96 -18.48
C ALA A 222 1.67 3.19 -19.77
N ALA A 223 1.75 4.40 -20.35
CA ALA A 223 1.00 4.76 -21.54
C ALA A 223 1.34 3.90 -22.78
N ASP A 224 2.55 3.35 -22.85
CA ASP A 224 2.99 2.40 -23.89
C ASP A 224 2.56 0.95 -23.62
N GLY A 225 1.84 0.74 -22.52
CA GLY A 225 1.37 -0.55 -22.05
C GLY A 225 2.41 -1.34 -21.24
N THR A 226 3.57 -0.78 -20.91
CA THR A 226 4.60 -1.47 -20.10
C THR A 226 4.17 -1.55 -18.63
N PRO A 227 4.13 -2.74 -18.03
CA PRO A 227 3.92 -2.87 -16.59
C PRO A 227 5.18 -2.42 -15.83
N ILE A 228 5.01 -1.44 -14.94
CA ILE A 228 6.07 -0.86 -14.12
C ILE A 228 5.71 -1.06 -12.65
N VAL A 229 6.67 -1.48 -11.83
CA VAL A 229 6.51 -1.47 -10.38
C VAL A 229 7.24 -0.28 -9.78
N TYR A 230 6.59 0.33 -8.80
CA TYR A 230 7.07 1.48 -8.04
C TYR A 230 7.25 1.08 -6.58
N GLY A 231 8.30 1.57 -5.96
CA GLY A 231 8.38 1.60 -4.50
C GLY A 231 7.25 2.45 -3.92
N SER A 232 6.98 2.27 -2.65
CA SER A 232 5.87 2.94 -1.97
C SER A 232 6.22 3.31 -0.53
N PRO A 233 5.47 4.18 0.13
CA PRO A 233 5.63 4.45 1.55
C PRO A 233 5.18 3.28 2.44
N TRP A 234 4.51 2.28 1.88
CA TRP A 234 3.97 1.15 2.63
C TRP A 234 4.92 -0.04 2.55
N SER A 235 5.74 -0.20 3.56
CA SER A 235 6.65 -1.32 3.70
C SER A 235 6.30 -2.15 4.95
N GLY A 236 6.64 -3.42 4.93
CA GLY A 236 6.31 -4.35 5.99
C GLY A 236 7.13 -4.18 7.26
N LYS A 237 7.89 -5.23 7.62
CA LYS A 237 8.74 -5.20 8.82
C LYS A 237 9.99 -4.31 8.65
N ARG A 238 10.41 -4.10 7.41
CA ARG A 238 11.60 -3.33 7.06
C ARG A 238 11.19 -1.94 6.57
N PRO A 239 11.82 -0.86 7.08
CA PRO A 239 11.51 0.50 6.69
C PRO A 239 12.17 0.83 5.33
N ILE A 240 11.67 0.25 4.25
CA ILE A 240 12.17 0.45 2.89
C ILE A 240 11.18 1.31 2.13
N TYR A 241 11.47 2.60 2.06
CA TYR A 241 10.61 3.63 1.47
C TYR A 241 11.35 4.29 0.31
N LYS A 242 11.47 3.58 -0.82
CA LYS A 242 12.20 4.05 -2.00
C LYS A 242 11.24 4.60 -3.04
N ASN A 243 11.45 5.84 -3.47
CA ASN A 243 10.73 6.43 -4.60
C ASN A 243 11.49 6.15 -5.90
N VAL A 244 11.44 4.91 -6.34
CA VAL A 244 12.07 4.38 -7.56
C VAL A 244 11.09 3.49 -8.30
N HIS A 245 11.35 3.27 -9.59
CA HIS A 245 10.49 2.42 -10.41
C HIS A 245 11.29 1.66 -11.46
N TYR A 246 10.81 0.48 -11.83
CA TYR A 246 11.43 -0.39 -12.83
C TYR A 246 10.37 -1.17 -13.62
N PRO A 247 10.62 -1.46 -14.91
CA PRO A 247 9.80 -2.40 -15.66
C PRO A 247 9.83 -3.78 -14.99
N ILE A 248 8.70 -4.48 -15.02
CA ILE A 248 8.60 -5.80 -14.39
C ILE A 248 9.25 -6.84 -15.27
N GLY A 249 10.23 -7.59 -14.72
CA GLY A 249 10.88 -8.73 -15.37
C GLY A 249 10.09 -10.03 -15.20
N GLY A 250 9.43 -10.23 -14.05
CA GLY A 250 8.67 -11.44 -13.79
C GLY A 250 8.01 -11.48 -12.40
N PHE A 251 7.08 -12.43 -12.26
CA PHE A 251 6.42 -12.75 -10.99
C PHE A 251 6.71 -14.19 -10.58
N ALA A 252 7.00 -14.42 -9.31
CA ALA A 252 7.06 -15.75 -8.71
C ALA A 252 6.18 -15.83 -7.46
N SER A 253 5.20 -16.74 -7.48
CA SER A 253 4.44 -17.12 -6.29
C SER A 253 5.26 -18.10 -5.46
N ILE A 254 5.52 -17.78 -4.20
CA ILE A 254 6.36 -18.60 -3.32
C ILE A 254 5.51 -19.65 -2.60
N GLU A 255 5.94 -20.89 -2.71
CA GLU A 255 5.44 -22.03 -1.96
C GLU A 255 6.59 -22.74 -1.23
N GLN A 256 6.36 -23.13 0.02
CA GLN A 256 7.36 -23.88 0.80
C GLN A 256 7.32 -25.34 0.39
N ASP A 257 8.46 -25.87 -0.01
CA ASP A 257 8.65 -27.27 -0.41
C ASP A 257 10.00 -27.80 0.06
N LYS A 258 10.22 -29.12 -0.07
CA LYS A 258 11.50 -29.78 0.19
C LYS A 258 12.47 -29.71 -0.99
N GLU A 259 11.99 -29.36 -2.16
CA GLU A 259 12.75 -29.28 -3.42
C GLU A 259 12.57 -27.90 -4.06
N ASN A 260 13.64 -27.43 -4.73
CA ASN A 260 13.62 -26.16 -5.46
C ASN A 260 13.21 -26.42 -6.91
N ARG A 261 12.02 -25.98 -7.28
CA ARG A 261 11.51 -26.08 -8.65
C ARG A 261 10.64 -24.89 -9.00
N ILE A 262 10.71 -24.44 -10.24
CA ILE A 262 9.92 -23.34 -10.76
C ILE A 262 9.20 -23.77 -12.04
N HIS A 263 7.95 -23.41 -12.20
CA HIS A 263 7.19 -23.63 -13.42
C HIS A 263 6.30 -22.45 -13.74
N LYS A 264 6.05 -22.26 -15.03
CA LYS A 264 5.13 -21.22 -15.54
C LYS A 264 3.70 -21.64 -15.31
N GLU A 265 2.88 -20.74 -14.83
CA GLU A 265 1.46 -20.97 -14.59
C GLU A 265 0.61 -20.80 -15.86
N SER A 266 -0.51 -21.50 -15.90
CA SER A 266 -1.56 -21.25 -16.88
C SER A 266 -2.23 -19.89 -16.61
N ILE A 267 -2.78 -19.26 -17.65
CA ILE A 267 -3.40 -17.92 -17.52
C ILE A 267 -4.47 -17.86 -16.41
N PRO A 268 -5.41 -18.83 -16.26
CA PRO A 268 -6.39 -18.77 -15.19
C PRO A 268 -5.78 -18.84 -13.78
N VAL A 269 -4.76 -19.68 -13.59
CA VAL A 269 -4.05 -19.79 -12.30
C VAL A 269 -3.24 -18.53 -12.02
N ALA A 270 -2.50 -18.04 -13.00
CA ALA A 270 -1.73 -16.79 -12.92
C ALA A 270 -2.62 -15.59 -12.54
N PHE A 271 -3.81 -15.49 -13.14
CA PHE A 271 -4.80 -14.47 -12.81
C PHE A 271 -5.25 -14.57 -11.34
N GLY A 272 -5.55 -15.76 -10.86
CA GLY A 272 -5.91 -15.99 -9.47
C GLY A 272 -4.80 -15.61 -8.50
N ILE A 273 -3.54 -15.96 -8.79
CA ILE A 273 -2.35 -15.60 -7.99
C ILE A 273 -2.20 -14.08 -7.94
N LEU A 274 -2.23 -13.42 -9.10
CA LEU A 274 -2.04 -11.97 -9.19
C LEU A 274 -3.15 -11.21 -8.45
N LEU A 275 -4.41 -11.58 -8.69
CA LEU A 275 -5.57 -10.94 -8.07
C LEU A 275 -5.60 -11.14 -6.54
N ASN A 276 -5.19 -12.30 -6.04
CA ASN A 276 -5.08 -12.56 -4.60
C ASN A 276 -3.95 -11.74 -3.93
N SER A 277 -2.99 -11.28 -4.72
CA SER A 277 -1.91 -10.40 -4.26
C SER A 277 -2.27 -8.91 -4.37
N CYS A 278 -3.40 -8.55 -4.99
CA CYS A 278 -3.86 -7.17 -5.08
C CYS A 278 -4.68 -6.74 -3.87
N SER A 279 -4.49 -5.51 -3.43
CA SER A 279 -5.47 -4.82 -2.58
C SER A 279 -6.74 -4.59 -3.39
N THR A 280 -7.88 -5.07 -2.91
CA THR A 280 -9.16 -4.97 -3.63
C THR A 280 -10.30 -4.63 -2.69
N LEU A 281 -11.26 -3.89 -3.21
CA LEU A 281 -12.50 -3.54 -2.54
C LEU A 281 -13.64 -4.37 -3.14
N LYS A 282 -13.76 -5.62 -2.68
CA LYS A 282 -14.74 -6.58 -3.23
C LYS A 282 -16.19 -6.13 -3.12
N PHE A 283 -16.46 -5.17 -2.24
CA PHE A 283 -17.79 -4.57 -2.08
C PHE A 283 -18.12 -3.51 -3.14
N ASP A 284 -17.12 -2.96 -3.85
CA ASP A 284 -17.35 -2.08 -4.99
C ASP A 284 -17.04 -2.80 -6.30
N LYS A 285 -18.11 -3.13 -7.03
CA LYS A 285 -18.01 -3.86 -8.29
C LYS A 285 -17.19 -3.11 -9.35
N LYS A 286 -17.31 -1.77 -9.44
CA LYS A 286 -16.60 -0.98 -10.45
C LYS A 286 -15.10 -0.98 -10.16
N ILE A 287 -14.70 -0.72 -8.92
CA ILE A 287 -13.31 -0.74 -8.49
C ILE A 287 -12.72 -2.14 -8.67
N HIS A 288 -13.45 -3.18 -8.23
CA HIS A 288 -13.00 -4.55 -8.39
C HIS A 288 -12.80 -4.94 -9.86
N MET A 289 -13.72 -4.57 -10.75
CA MET A 289 -13.59 -4.82 -12.19
C MET A 289 -12.40 -4.08 -12.81
N SER A 290 -12.12 -2.82 -12.41
CA SER A 290 -10.92 -2.10 -12.86
C SER A 290 -9.64 -2.84 -12.46
N ILE A 291 -9.56 -3.31 -11.22
CA ILE A 291 -8.42 -4.09 -10.71
C ILE A 291 -8.26 -5.40 -11.53
N CYS A 292 -9.36 -6.12 -11.79
CA CYS A 292 -9.33 -7.32 -12.63
C CYS A 292 -8.88 -7.01 -14.06
N GLY A 293 -9.35 -5.91 -14.65
CA GLY A 293 -8.94 -5.48 -15.98
C GLY A 293 -7.44 -5.16 -16.06
N THR A 294 -6.91 -4.44 -15.07
CA THR A 294 -5.47 -4.16 -14.99
C THR A 294 -4.66 -5.44 -14.81
N ALA A 295 -5.09 -6.35 -13.94
CA ALA A 295 -4.43 -7.65 -13.75
C ALA A 295 -4.39 -8.46 -15.05
N SER A 296 -5.48 -8.47 -15.84
CA SER A 296 -5.51 -9.13 -17.16
C SER A 296 -4.50 -8.53 -18.13
N LYS A 297 -4.45 -7.19 -18.24
CA LYS A 297 -3.47 -6.49 -19.11
C LYS A 297 -2.02 -6.81 -18.71
N VAL A 298 -1.72 -6.93 -17.41
CA VAL A 298 -0.39 -7.33 -16.93
C VAL A 298 -0.02 -8.71 -17.43
N LEU A 299 -0.96 -9.68 -17.35
CA LEU A 299 -0.73 -11.08 -17.75
C LEU A 299 -0.57 -11.26 -19.26
N GLU A 300 -1.03 -10.32 -20.07
CA GLU A 300 -0.77 -10.32 -21.53
C GLU A 300 0.72 -10.12 -21.85
N ARG A 301 1.50 -9.57 -20.91
CA ARG A 301 2.90 -9.21 -21.13
C ARG A 301 3.87 -9.94 -20.23
N ILE A 302 3.50 -10.21 -18.99
CA ILE A 302 4.40 -10.74 -17.96
C ILE A 302 3.85 -12.08 -17.45
N PRO A 303 4.62 -13.17 -17.61
CA PRO A 303 4.22 -14.46 -17.07
C PRO A 303 4.33 -14.51 -15.54
N VAL A 304 3.49 -15.35 -14.94
CA VAL A 304 3.56 -15.69 -13.52
C VAL A 304 4.07 -17.12 -13.39
N TYR A 305 4.98 -17.31 -12.47
CA TYR A 305 5.55 -18.62 -12.12
C TYR A 305 5.17 -19.00 -10.69
N THR A 306 5.13 -20.27 -10.40
CA THR A 306 5.16 -20.79 -9.03
C THR A 306 6.53 -21.34 -8.74
N LEU A 307 7.14 -20.84 -7.66
CA LEU A 307 8.40 -21.32 -7.11
C LEU A 307 8.12 -22.11 -5.84
N SER A 308 8.18 -23.43 -5.93
CA SER A 308 8.23 -24.33 -4.78
C SER A 308 9.67 -24.42 -4.31
N CYS A 309 9.96 -24.05 -3.05
CA CYS A 309 11.35 -23.93 -2.63
C CYS A 309 11.60 -24.07 -1.14
N ARG A 310 12.88 -24.38 -0.83
CA ARG A 310 13.51 -24.20 0.47
C ARG A 310 14.04 -22.76 0.60
N PRO A 311 14.31 -22.28 1.83
CA PRO A 311 14.94 -20.98 2.03
C PRO A 311 16.48 -21.06 1.92
N ASP A 312 17.00 -21.34 0.72
CA ASP A 312 18.42 -21.53 0.46
C ASP A 312 18.91 -20.84 -0.84
N LYS A 313 20.22 -20.78 -1.04
CA LYS A 313 20.86 -20.18 -2.20
C LYS A 313 20.35 -20.75 -3.52
N GLU A 314 20.17 -22.08 -3.60
CA GLU A 314 19.72 -22.76 -4.81
C GLU A 314 18.34 -22.24 -5.26
N ALA A 315 17.44 -21.92 -4.31
CA ALA A 315 16.14 -21.33 -4.63
C ALA A 315 16.27 -19.97 -5.35
N ALA A 316 17.21 -19.12 -4.92
CA ALA A 316 17.49 -17.85 -5.59
C ALA A 316 18.06 -18.07 -7.00
N GLU A 317 18.99 -19.01 -7.16
CA GLU A 317 19.59 -19.35 -8.46
C GLU A 317 18.55 -19.92 -9.43
N VAL A 318 17.70 -20.86 -8.99
CA VAL A 318 16.61 -21.44 -9.79
C VAL A 318 15.64 -20.37 -10.26
N SER A 319 15.20 -19.50 -9.36
CA SER A 319 14.26 -18.44 -9.73
C SER A 319 14.88 -17.38 -10.64
N SER A 320 16.13 -16.98 -10.39
CA SER A 320 16.79 -15.95 -11.20
C SER A 320 17.05 -16.44 -12.63
N ASN A 321 17.47 -17.69 -12.80
CA ASN A 321 17.74 -18.26 -14.12
C ASN A 321 16.47 -18.29 -15.00
N VAL A 322 15.29 -18.48 -14.40
CA VAL A 322 14.02 -18.53 -15.14
C VAL A 322 13.41 -17.15 -15.34
N LEU A 323 13.43 -16.30 -14.29
CA LEU A 323 12.77 -14.99 -14.35
C LEU A 323 13.55 -13.97 -15.19
N LYS A 324 14.89 -14.15 -15.35
CA LYS A 324 15.76 -13.27 -16.14
C LYS A 324 15.89 -13.71 -17.61
N ALA A 325 15.48 -14.92 -17.96
CA ALA A 325 15.47 -15.45 -19.32
C ALA A 325 14.35 -14.79 -20.17
#